data_16bc9839e023fc0808d41d91c93fd940
#
_entry.id   16bc9839e023fc0808d41d91c93fd940
#
_cell.length_a   1.000
_cell.length_b   1.000
_cell.length_c   1.000
_cell.angle_alpha   90.00
_cell.angle_beta   90.00
_cell.angle_gamma   90.00
#
_symmetry.space_group_name_H-M   'P 1'
#
loop_
_entity.id
_entity.type
_entity.pdbx_description
1 polymer ?
#
loop_
_entity_poly.entity_id
_entity_poly.type
_entity_poly.pdbx_seq_one_letter_code
_entity_poly.pdbx_strand_id
1 'polypeptide(L)'
;MWHFVVVRDPALRAAMVDAGIDGGKPFLALHLSGGTTEILLCENGRLTLLGGSLDLHAGQLVDRTGVRLHMPFPAGPSLEKLAMQGKPQGLIGVSVKGVSCNMAGAENKVTKWIESGAMPNEQIAAEVFDFLSRSILRMIAAASEQTGAKQALLAGGVASSTLLKGMLLERAGKTRLGCRLCFARPELSGDNAVGVALLGAGAYQAEHRGKI
;
A
#
# COMPACT_ATOMS: atom_id res chain seq x y z
N MET A 1 -10.49 -1.96 -8.50
CA MET A 1 -11.17 -3.26 -8.43
C MET A 1 -10.56 -4.35 -9.34
N TRP A 2 -9.49 -4.07 -10.11
CA TRP A 2 -8.93 -4.97 -11.12
C TRP A 2 -7.60 -5.63 -10.75
N HIS A 3 -6.95 -5.22 -9.65
CA HIS A 3 -5.59 -5.66 -9.29
C HIS A 3 -5.50 -6.99 -8.53
N PHE A 4 -6.60 -7.55 -8.09
CA PHE A 4 -6.64 -8.72 -7.20
C PHE A 4 -7.29 -9.98 -7.78
N VAL A 5 -7.51 -10.05 -9.08
CA VAL A 5 -7.87 -11.32 -9.74
C VAL A 5 -6.68 -12.30 -9.79
N VAL A 6 -5.82 -12.14 -8.87
CA VAL A 6 -4.43 -12.52 -8.67
C VAL A 6 -4.22 -13.99 -8.32
N VAL A 7 -5.19 -14.63 -7.71
CA VAL A 7 -4.97 -15.98 -7.13
C VAL A 7 -4.99 -17.09 -8.17
N ARG A 8 -5.44 -16.81 -9.39
CA ARG A 8 -5.42 -17.77 -10.51
C ARG A 8 -4.31 -17.52 -11.54
N ASP A 9 -3.55 -16.43 -11.40
CA ASP A 9 -2.52 -16.02 -12.35
C ASP A 9 -1.13 -16.58 -11.99
N PRO A 10 -0.44 -17.30 -12.91
CA PRO A 10 0.92 -17.81 -12.68
C PRO A 10 1.95 -16.72 -12.38
N ALA A 11 1.85 -15.52 -12.99
CA ALA A 11 2.82 -14.45 -12.77
C ALA A 11 2.64 -13.80 -11.39
N LEU A 12 1.41 -13.72 -10.89
CA LEU A 12 1.15 -13.22 -9.55
C LEU A 12 1.39 -14.29 -8.49
N ARG A 13 1.19 -15.55 -8.80
CA ARG A 13 1.73 -16.65 -7.97
C ARG A 13 3.25 -16.52 -7.86
N ALA A 14 3.96 -16.20 -8.94
CA ALA A 14 5.39 -15.93 -8.89
C ALA A 14 5.71 -14.73 -8.00
N ALA A 15 4.98 -13.60 -8.12
CA ALA A 15 5.15 -12.45 -7.24
C ALA A 15 4.81 -12.75 -5.77
N MET A 16 3.80 -13.56 -5.52
CA MET A 16 3.45 -14.05 -4.18
C MET A 16 4.54 -14.98 -3.64
N VAL A 17 5.06 -15.90 -4.46
CA VAL A 17 6.15 -16.82 -4.10
C VAL A 17 7.42 -16.04 -3.81
N ASP A 18 7.81 -15.09 -4.66
CA ASP A 18 8.97 -14.22 -4.45
C ASP A 18 8.82 -13.35 -3.19
N ALA A 19 7.62 -12.86 -2.90
CA ALA A 19 7.31 -12.16 -1.66
C ALA A 19 7.23 -13.11 -0.46
N GLY A 20 7.33 -14.42 -0.69
CA GLY A 20 7.26 -15.46 0.34
C GLY A 20 5.87 -15.58 0.98
N ILE A 21 4.79 -15.31 0.22
CA ILE A 21 3.40 -15.54 0.64
C ILE A 21 3.05 -17.01 0.44
N ASP A 22 2.57 -17.65 1.50
CA ASP A 22 1.95 -18.97 1.42
C ASP A 22 0.51 -18.82 0.93
N GLY A 23 0.28 -19.02 -0.36
CA GLY A 23 -1.04 -18.90 -0.99
C GLY A 23 -2.04 -19.99 -0.61
N GLY A 24 -1.61 -21.03 0.12
CA GLY A 24 -2.47 -22.06 0.71
C GLY A 24 -3.15 -21.63 2.00
N LYS A 25 -2.75 -20.51 2.58
CA LYS A 25 -3.31 -19.95 3.81
C LYS A 25 -3.96 -18.60 3.56
N PRO A 26 -4.94 -18.20 4.38
CA PRO A 26 -5.49 -16.85 4.33
C PRO A 26 -4.38 -15.79 4.50
N PHE A 27 -4.40 -14.76 3.66
CA PHE A 27 -3.50 -13.62 3.76
C PHE A 27 -4.22 -12.31 3.45
N LEU A 28 -3.67 -11.22 3.94
CA LEU A 28 -4.14 -9.88 3.62
C LEU A 28 -3.44 -9.37 2.36
N ALA A 29 -4.17 -8.67 1.50
CA ALA A 29 -3.60 -7.92 0.39
C ALA A 29 -3.92 -6.44 0.55
N LEU A 30 -2.88 -5.59 0.53
CA LEU A 30 -3.02 -4.15 0.56
C LEU A 30 -2.63 -3.58 -0.79
N HIS A 31 -3.53 -2.81 -1.37
CA HIS A 31 -3.24 -2.02 -2.56
C HIS A 31 -3.09 -0.54 -2.19
N LEU A 32 -1.89 -0.01 -2.40
CA LEU A 32 -1.49 1.34 -2.04
C LEU A 32 -1.02 2.11 -3.28
N SER A 33 -1.90 2.89 -3.88
CA SER A 33 -1.64 3.62 -5.13
C SER A 33 -2.23 5.03 -5.12
N GLY A 34 -2.12 5.75 -6.24
CA GLY A 34 -2.75 7.05 -6.46
C GLY A 34 -4.27 7.02 -6.41
N GLY A 35 -4.88 5.93 -6.86
CA GLY A 35 -6.35 5.79 -6.94
C GLY A 35 -6.94 4.79 -5.95
N THR A 36 -6.12 4.13 -5.14
CA THR A 36 -6.60 3.03 -4.27
C THR A 36 -5.80 2.98 -2.97
N THR A 37 -6.51 2.81 -1.87
CA THR A 37 -5.94 2.45 -0.57
C THR A 37 -6.91 1.50 0.08
N GLU A 38 -6.71 0.20 -0.13
CA GLU A 38 -7.64 -0.85 0.26
C GLU A 38 -6.90 -2.01 0.91
N ILE A 39 -7.60 -2.69 1.82
CA ILE A 39 -7.16 -3.94 2.44
C ILE A 39 -8.20 -5.02 2.19
N LEU A 40 -7.76 -6.15 1.66
CA LEU A 40 -8.58 -7.29 1.30
C LEU A 40 -8.10 -8.55 2.02
N LEU A 41 -9.02 -9.45 2.29
CA LEU A 41 -8.71 -10.83 2.66
C LEU A 41 -8.70 -11.70 1.40
N CYS A 42 -7.61 -12.44 1.24
CA CYS A 42 -7.47 -13.48 0.21
C CYS A 42 -7.58 -14.85 0.90
N GLU A 43 -8.65 -15.56 0.62
CA GLU A 43 -8.91 -16.88 1.21
C GLU A 43 -9.65 -17.78 0.22
N ASN A 44 -9.21 -19.03 0.06
CA ASN A 44 -9.83 -20.03 -0.81
C ASN A 44 -10.09 -19.52 -2.25
N GLY A 45 -9.17 -18.72 -2.79
CA GLY A 45 -9.29 -18.11 -4.12
C GLY A 45 -10.32 -16.98 -4.23
N ARG A 46 -10.87 -16.52 -3.11
CA ARG A 46 -11.80 -15.39 -3.02
C ARG A 46 -11.10 -14.17 -2.45
N LEU A 47 -11.56 -13.01 -2.88
CA LEU A 47 -11.14 -11.70 -2.41
C LEU A 47 -12.31 -11.01 -1.74
N THR A 48 -12.13 -10.64 -0.48
CA THR A 48 -13.13 -9.91 0.30
C THR A 48 -12.55 -8.58 0.71
N LEU A 49 -13.16 -7.47 0.29
CA LEU A 49 -12.79 -6.14 0.75
C LEU A 49 -13.12 -6.02 2.24
N LEU A 50 -12.11 -5.75 3.06
CA LEU A 50 -12.28 -5.52 4.49
C LEU A 50 -12.46 -4.03 4.82
N GLY A 51 -11.72 -3.17 4.14
CA GLY A 51 -11.77 -1.73 4.33
C GLY A 51 -10.71 -0.99 3.51
N GLY A 52 -10.45 0.25 3.87
CA GLY A 52 -9.52 1.11 3.14
C GLY A 52 -9.61 2.56 3.58
N SER A 53 -9.13 3.47 2.74
CA SER A 53 -9.33 4.89 2.99
C SER A 53 -10.76 5.32 2.67
N LEU A 54 -11.34 6.11 3.57
CA LEU A 54 -12.69 6.62 3.46
C LEU A 54 -12.77 8.00 2.76
N ASP A 55 -11.63 8.62 2.50
CA ASP A 55 -11.58 9.97 1.92
C ASP A 55 -10.48 10.10 0.86
N LEU A 56 -9.22 10.20 1.24
CA LEU A 56 -8.09 10.44 0.37
C LEU A 56 -7.21 9.19 0.28
N HIS A 57 -6.75 8.83 -0.92
CA HIS A 57 -5.83 7.70 -1.09
C HIS A 57 -4.37 8.06 -0.74
N ALA A 58 -3.59 7.05 -0.34
CA ALA A 58 -2.20 7.22 0.09
C ALA A 58 -1.33 7.89 -0.98
N GLY A 59 -1.47 7.48 -2.24
CA GLY A 59 -0.72 8.10 -3.34
C GLY A 59 -1.17 9.53 -3.62
N GLN A 60 -2.46 9.86 -3.45
CA GLN A 60 -2.93 11.24 -3.56
C GLN A 60 -2.32 12.14 -2.48
N LEU A 61 -2.22 11.66 -1.23
CA LEU A 61 -1.56 12.42 -0.17
C LEU A 61 -0.10 12.71 -0.52
N VAL A 62 0.63 11.70 -1.00
CA VAL A 62 2.02 11.81 -1.43
C VAL A 62 2.16 12.80 -2.60
N ASP A 63 1.40 12.59 -3.67
CA ASP A 63 1.49 13.41 -4.89
C ASP A 63 1.07 14.86 -4.64
N ARG A 64 -0.03 15.08 -3.93
CA ARG A 64 -0.50 16.44 -3.62
C ARG A 64 0.47 17.19 -2.71
N THR A 65 1.10 16.49 -1.76
CA THR A 65 2.17 17.09 -0.94
C THR A 65 3.35 17.50 -1.82
N GLY A 66 3.84 16.61 -2.68
CA GLY A 66 4.98 16.89 -3.53
C GLY A 66 4.70 18.01 -4.54
N VAL A 67 3.52 18.01 -5.17
CA VAL A 67 3.11 19.09 -6.10
C VAL A 67 3.03 20.45 -5.38
N ARG A 68 2.50 20.50 -4.14
CA ARG A 68 2.52 21.75 -3.34
C ARG A 68 3.94 22.20 -2.99
N LEU A 69 4.89 21.29 -2.92
CA LEU A 69 6.33 21.57 -2.76
C LEU A 69 7.06 21.79 -4.11
N HIS A 70 6.30 22.07 -5.17
CA HIS A 70 6.79 22.34 -6.53
C HIS A 70 7.54 21.17 -7.20
N MET A 71 7.26 19.94 -6.80
CA MET A 71 7.80 18.74 -7.45
C MET A 71 6.96 18.35 -8.68
N PRO A 72 7.58 17.78 -9.73
CA PRO A 72 6.85 17.25 -10.88
C PRO A 72 5.96 16.05 -10.49
N PHE A 73 4.82 15.92 -11.17
CA PHE A 73 3.95 14.74 -11.05
C PHE A 73 4.44 13.60 -11.96
N PRO A 74 4.46 12.33 -11.51
CA PRO A 74 4.11 11.86 -10.17
C PRO A 74 5.21 12.21 -9.15
N ALA A 75 4.81 12.74 -8.00
CA ALA A 75 5.74 13.33 -7.04
C ALA A 75 6.35 12.33 -6.04
N GLY A 76 5.83 11.10 -6.00
CA GLY A 76 6.23 10.07 -5.02
C GLY A 76 7.73 9.89 -4.88
N PRO A 77 8.48 9.59 -5.96
CA PRO A 77 9.94 9.39 -5.88
C PRO A 77 10.71 10.62 -5.39
N SER A 78 10.26 11.83 -5.78
CA SER A 78 10.89 13.09 -5.37
C SER A 78 10.62 13.39 -3.91
N LEU A 79 9.38 13.20 -3.46
CA LEU A 79 8.98 13.38 -2.08
C LEU A 79 9.68 12.39 -1.15
N GLU A 80 9.85 11.13 -1.57
CA GLU A 80 10.60 10.11 -0.83
C GLU A 80 12.06 10.52 -0.62
N LYS A 81 12.75 10.99 -1.67
CA LYS A 81 14.13 11.48 -1.57
C LYS A 81 14.26 12.64 -0.59
N LEU A 82 13.29 13.56 -0.60
CA LEU A 82 13.25 14.67 0.35
C LEU A 82 12.99 14.18 1.77
N ALA A 83 12.06 13.27 1.96
CA ALA A 83 11.70 12.70 3.27
C ALA A 83 12.87 11.98 3.96
N MET A 84 13.78 11.38 3.20
CA MET A 84 15.00 10.75 3.73
C MET A 84 15.95 11.74 4.42
N GLN A 85 15.82 13.04 4.17
CA GLN A 85 16.62 14.08 4.80
C GLN A 85 15.99 14.61 6.09
N GLY A 86 14.70 14.37 6.30
CA GLY A 86 13.95 14.75 7.49
C GLY A 86 13.99 13.69 8.59
N LYS A 87 13.58 14.08 9.79
CA LYS A 87 13.46 13.19 10.96
C LYS A 87 12.03 13.25 11.50
N PRO A 88 11.17 12.28 11.18
CA PRO A 88 9.77 12.34 11.58
C PRO A 88 9.61 12.29 13.10
N GLN A 89 8.69 13.07 13.64
CA GLN A 89 8.39 13.20 15.05
C GLN A 89 6.96 12.73 15.39
N GLY A 90 6.23 12.22 14.40
CA GLY A 90 4.87 11.71 14.60
C GLY A 90 3.82 12.81 14.77
N LEU A 91 4.06 13.99 14.20
CA LEU A 91 3.23 15.19 14.40
C LEU A 91 1.84 15.08 13.77
N ILE A 92 1.65 14.21 12.77
CA ILE A 92 0.34 13.98 12.15
C ILE A 92 -0.39 12.87 12.92
N GLY A 93 -1.54 13.20 13.53
CA GLY A 93 -2.38 12.21 14.21
C GLY A 93 -2.94 11.17 13.25
N VAL A 94 -2.89 9.89 13.62
CA VAL A 94 -3.44 8.79 12.81
C VAL A 94 -4.93 8.62 13.11
N SER A 95 -5.76 8.60 12.06
CA SER A 95 -7.20 8.36 12.10
C SER A 95 -7.52 7.01 11.47
N VAL A 96 -7.45 5.94 12.26
CA VAL A 96 -7.80 4.57 11.85
C VAL A 96 -8.86 4.03 12.79
N LYS A 97 -9.94 3.50 12.22
CA LYS A 97 -11.04 2.84 12.95
C LYS A 97 -11.25 1.46 12.33
N GLY A 98 -10.90 0.42 13.08
CA GLY A 98 -10.86 -0.94 12.54
C GLY A 98 -9.90 -1.02 11.35
N VAL A 99 -10.39 -1.49 10.22
CA VAL A 99 -9.64 -1.67 8.97
C VAL A 99 -9.73 -0.47 8.01
N SER A 100 -10.36 0.62 8.42
CA SER A 100 -10.53 1.83 7.60
C SER A 100 -9.78 3.02 8.18
N CYS A 101 -9.34 3.94 7.31
CA CYS A 101 -8.59 5.14 7.72
C CYS A 101 -9.12 6.40 7.03
N ASN A 102 -8.75 7.57 7.58
CA ASN A 102 -8.94 8.87 6.96
C ASN A 102 -7.58 9.55 6.79
N MET A 103 -7.33 10.14 5.63
CA MET A 103 -6.07 10.78 5.28
C MET A 103 -6.21 12.29 4.98
N ALA A 104 -7.42 12.79 4.71
CA ALA A 104 -7.66 14.21 4.42
C ALA A 104 -7.21 15.13 5.56
N GLY A 105 -7.33 14.69 6.81
CA GLY A 105 -6.81 15.43 7.96
C GLY A 105 -5.30 15.64 7.91
N ALA A 106 -4.55 14.64 7.41
CA ALA A 106 -3.11 14.74 7.19
C ALA A 106 -2.79 15.73 6.07
N GLU A 107 -3.52 15.66 4.93
CA GLU A 107 -3.37 16.62 3.84
C GLU A 107 -3.59 18.06 4.30
N ASN A 108 -4.67 18.31 5.05
CA ASN A 108 -4.97 19.64 5.58
C ASN A 108 -3.86 20.17 6.49
N LYS A 109 -3.28 19.31 7.32
CA LYS A 109 -2.18 19.70 8.21
C LYS A 109 -0.90 20.00 7.43
N VAL A 110 -0.55 19.17 6.47
CA VAL A 110 0.58 19.37 5.57
C VAL A 110 0.44 20.69 4.78
N THR A 111 -0.75 20.94 4.22
CA THR A 111 -1.05 22.17 3.50
C THR A 111 -0.77 23.42 4.36
N LYS A 112 -1.27 23.42 5.61
CA LYS A 112 -1.02 24.53 6.55
C LYS A 112 0.46 24.72 6.85
N TRP A 113 1.24 23.64 7.00
CA TRP A 113 2.68 23.75 7.23
C TRP A 113 3.42 24.35 6.04
N ILE A 114 3.05 23.95 4.82
CA ILE A 114 3.63 24.49 3.59
C ILE A 114 3.30 25.99 3.45
N GLU A 115 2.02 26.35 3.59
CA GLU A 115 1.55 27.73 3.44
C GLU A 115 2.13 28.69 4.48
N SER A 116 2.32 28.24 5.70
CA SER A 116 2.86 29.05 6.79
C SER A 116 4.39 29.10 6.85
N GLY A 117 5.08 28.21 6.11
CA GLY A 117 6.53 28.03 6.26
C GLY A 117 6.98 27.57 7.65
N ALA A 118 6.06 26.98 8.44
CA ALA A 118 6.31 26.64 9.83
C ALA A 118 7.34 25.51 10.03
N MET A 119 7.69 24.80 8.97
CA MET A 119 8.52 23.60 9.05
C MET A 119 9.33 23.42 7.75
N PRO A 120 10.57 22.92 7.81
CA PRO A 120 11.35 22.58 6.61
C PRO A 120 10.63 21.54 5.75
N ASN A 121 10.79 21.64 4.44
CA ASN A 121 10.11 20.77 3.47
C ASN A 121 10.47 19.29 3.65
N GLU A 122 11.72 18.97 3.98
CA GLU A 122 12.20 17.62 4.28
C GLU A 122 11.52 17.04 5.53
N GLN A 123 11.23 17.88 6.52
CA GLN A 123 10.50 17.47 7.71
C GLN A 123 9.03 17.19 7.39
N ILE A 124 8.39 18.03 6.59
CA ILE A 124 7.00 17.81 6.12
C ILE A 124 6.91 16.49 5.35
N ALA A 125 7.84 16.25 4.43
CA ALA A 125 7.89 15.02 3.66
C ALA A 125 8.07 13.77 4.56
N ALA A 126 8.97 13.86 5.55
CA ALA A 126 9.19 12.78 6.52
C ALA A 126 7.94 12.48 7.37
N GLU A 127 7.20 13.50 7.79
CA GLU A 127 5.95 13.34 8.56
C GLU A 127 4.85 12.65 7.74
N VAL A 128 4.79 12.88 6.42
CA VAL A 128 3.84 12.19 5.52
C VAL A 128 4.12 10.69 5.48
N PHE A 129 5.36 10.27 5.27
CA PHE A 129 5.72 8.84 5.25
C PHE A 129 5.56 8.18 6.63
N ASP A 130 5.87 8.90 7.70
CA ASP A 130 5.64 8.46 9.07
C ASP A 130 4.14 8.21 9.33
N PHE A 131 3.29 9.17 8.98
CA PHE A 131 1.84 9.05 9.09
C PHE A 131 1.30 7.84 8.31
N LEU A 132 1.73 7.67 7.05
CA LEU A 132 1.35 6.53 6.20
C LEU A 132 1.77 5.22 6.85
N SER A 133 3.01 5.11 7.31
CA SER A 133 3.50 3.88 7.95
C SER A 133 2.70 3.49 9.18
N ARG A 134 2.37 4.46 10.04
CA ARG A 134 1.55 4.22 11.26
C ARG A 134 0.11 3.87 10.93
N SER A 135 -0.48 4.51 9.92
CA SER A 135 -1.86 4.24 9.49
C SER A 135 -1.98 2.84 8.90
N ILE A 136 -1.08 2.48 7.99
CA ILE A 136 -1.04 1.17 7.33
C ILE A 136 -0.87 0.05 8.34
N LEU A 137 0.07 0.18 9.29
CA LEU A 137 0.28 -0.85 10.31
C LEU A 137 -0.92 -1.06 11.21
N ARG A 138 -1.64 0.03 11.59
CA ARG A 138 -2.87 -0.09 12.38
C ARG A 138 -3.97 -0.82 11.61
N MET A 139 -4.12 -0.53 10.31
CA MET A 139 -5.07 -1.24 9.45
C MET A 139 -4.73 -2.73 9.34
N ILE A 140 -3.44 -3.07 9.12
CA ILE A 140 -2.98 -4.46 9.05
C ILE A 140 -3.21 -5.19 10.38
N ALA A 141 -2.90 -4.55 11.51
CA ALA A 141 -3.11 -5.12 12.84
C ALA A 141 -4.59 -5.46 13.06
N ALA A 142 -5.48 -4.51 12.79
CA ALA A 142 -6.93 -4.72 12.93
C ALA A 142 -7.45 -5.80 11.99
N ALA A 143 -6.98 -5.83 10.73
CA ALA A 143 -7.37 -6.86 9.77
C ALA A 143 -6.85 -8.24 10.15
N SER A 144 -5.61 -8.34 10.64
CA SER A 144 -5.01 -9.59 11.13
C SER A 144 -5.76 -10.12 12.35
N GLU A 145 -6.14 -9.23 13.27
CA GLU A 145 -6.96 -9.59 14.44
C GLU A 145 -8.35 -10.08 14.04
N GLN A 146 -9.01 -9.37 13.12
CA GLN A 146 -10.35 -9.70 12.63
C GLN A 146 -10.41 -11.02 11.87
N THR A 147 -9.37 -11.35 11.09
CA THR A 147 -9.38 -12.48 10.14
C THR A 147 -8.51 -13.65 10.54
N GLY A 148 -7.60 -13.48 11.50
CA GLY A 148 -6.58 -14.45 11.85
C GLY A 148 -5.45 -14.59 10.83
N ALA A 149 -5.45 -13.82 9.72
CA ALA A 149 -4.40 -13.85 8.70
C ALA A 149 -3.04 -13.44 9.29
N LYS A 150 -2.00 -14.20 8.99
CA LYS A 150 -0.64 -14.02 9.53
C LYS A 150 0.36 -13.48 8.50
N GLN A 151 -0.10 -13.17 7.31
CA GLN A 151 0.70 -12.64 6.22
C GLN A 151 -0.05 -11.48 5.56
N ALA A 152 0.65 -10.44 5.16
CA ALA A 152 0.13 -9.29 4.43
C ALA A 152 1.03 -8.98 3.24
N LEU A 153 0.48 -9.03 2.03
CA LEU A 153 1.12 -8.61 0.79
C LEU A 153 0.79 -7.14 0.52
N LEU A 154 1.80 -6.31 0.39
CA LEU A 154 1.67 -4.91 0.02
C LEU A 154 2.08 -4.72 -1.44
N ALA A 155 1.21 -4.10 -2.24
CA ALA A 155 1.42 -3.82 -3.66
C ALA A 155 0.95 -2.41 -4.02
N GLY A 156 1.36 -1.91 -5.19
CA GLY A 156 1.03 -0.58 -5.69
C GLY A 156 2.20 0.40 -5.59
N GLY A 157 2.11 1.51 -6.32
CA GLY A 157 3.21 2.48 -6.44
C GLY A 157 3.70 3.05 -5.11
N VAL A 158 2.80 3.27 -4.14
CA VAL A 158 3.18 3.74 -2.80
C VAL A 158 3.88 2.64 -2.00
N ALA A 159 3.46 1.38 -2.15
CA ALA A 159 4.10 0.24 -1.50
C ALA A 159 5.51 -0.05 -2.04
N SER A 160 5.83 0.45 -3.23
CA SER A 160 7.17 0.34 -3.85
C SER A 160 8.21 1.28 -3.23
N SER A 161 7.78 2.26 -2.41
CA SER A 161 8.68 3.17 -1.70
C SER A 161 9.59 2.40 -0.74
N THR A 162 10.91 2.56 -0.92
CA THR A 162 11.92 1.93 -0.06
C THR A 162 11.90 2.50 1.35
N LEU A 163 11.65 3.81 1.49
CA LEU A 163 11.51 4.49 2.76
C LEU A 163 10.30 3.97 3.53
N LEU A 164 9.12 3.93 2.89
CA LEU A 164 7.91 3.43 3.53
C LEU A 164 8.05 1.97 3.95
N LYS A 165 8.63 1.13 3.07
CA LYS A 165 8.93 -0.27 3.37
C LYS A 165 9.83 -0.41 4.60
N GLY A 166 10.92 0.37 4.67
CA GLY A 166 11.82 0.38 5.83
C GLY A 166 11.09 0.76 7.12
N MET A 167 10.31 1.84 7.10
CA MET A 167 9.51 2.28 8.25
C MET A 167 8.49 1.22 8.70
N LEU A 168 7.81 0.57 7.75
CA LEU A 168 6.83 -0.48 8.05
C LEU A 168 7.50 -1.69 8.71
N LEU A 169 8.62 -2.17 8.17
CA LEU A 169 9.35 -3.32 8.73
C LEU A 169 9.92 -3.02 10.12
N GLU A 170 10.53 -1.86 10.31
CA GLU A 170 11.07 -1.44 11.61
C GLU A 170 9.96 -1.38 12.68
N ARG A 171 8.83 -0.75 12.34
CA ARG A 171 7.70 -0.62 13.28
C ARG A 171 7.02 -1.95 13.56
N ALA A 172 6.84 -2.79 12.55
CA ALA A 172 6.27 -4.12 12.70
C ALA A 172 7.11 -4.97 13.68
N GLY A 173 8.43 -4.89 13.60
CA GLY A 173 9.34 -5.54 14.54
C GLY A 173 9.19 -5.04 15.97
N LYS A 174 9.05 -3.72 16.16
CA LYS A 174 8.88 -3.10 17.49
C LYS A 174 7.52 -3.40 18.13
N THR A 175 6.46 -3.48 17.35
CA THR A 175 5.08 -3.66 17.85
C THR A 175 4.64 -5.11 17.99
N ARG A 176 5.48 -6.08 17.57
CA ARG A 176 5.11 -7.51 17.50
C ARG A 176 3.79 -7.70 16.75
N LEU A 177 3.70 -7.14 15.57
CA LEU A 177 2.47 -7.06 14.74
C LEU A 177 1.71 -8.40 14.61
N GLY A 178 2.38 -9.54 14.79
CA GLY A 178 1.78 -10.88 14.64
C GLY A 178 1.40 -11.24 13.19
N CYS A 179 1.69 -10.36 12.24
CA CYS A 179 1.45 -10.50 10.82
C CYS A 179 2.72 -10.16 10.05
N ARG A 180 3.22 -11.10 9.22
CA ARG A 180 4.43 -10.92 8.42
C ARG A 180 4.11 -10.03 7.22
N LEU A 181 4.90 -8.98 7.02
CA LEU A 181 4.80 -8.08 5.88
C LEU A 181 5.61 -8.63 4.71
N CYS A 182 5.00 -8.71 3.55
CA CYS A 182 5.58 -9.11 2.29
C CYS A 182 5.30 -8.02 1.27
N PHE A 183 6.25 -7.73 0.39
CA PHE A 183 6.14 -6.64 -0.58
C PHE A 183 6.25 -7.22 -1.98
N ALA A 184 5.33 -6.82 -2.86
CA ALA A 184 5.43 -7.11 -4.28
C ALA A 184 6.68 -6.45 -4.86
N ARG A 185 7.25 -7.04 -5.91
CA ARG A 185 8.33 -6.39 -6.66
C ARG A 185 7.86 -5.07 -7.25
N PRO A 186 8.69 -4.03 -7.29
CA PRO A 186 8.33 -2.75 -7.88
C PRO A 186 7.80 -2.86 -9.31
N GLU A 187 8.38 -3.73 -10.13
CA GLU A 187 8.01 -3.99 -11.52
C GLU A 187 6.59 -4.57 -11.65
N LEU A 188 6.08 -5.22 -10.60
CA LEU A 188 4.74 -5.81 -10.52
C LEU A 188 3.77 -4.95 -9.71
N SER A 189 4.23 -3.81 -9.20
CA SER A 189 3.45 -2.89 -8.35
C SER A 189 2.85 -1.71 -9.12
N GLY A 190 3.18 -1.55 -10.41
CA GLY A 190 2.65 -0.52 -11.30
C GLY A 190 1.38 -0.96 -12.04
N ASP A 191 1.10 -0.31 -13.17
CA ASP A 191 0.00 -0.68 -14.07
C ASP A 191 0.17 -2.13 -14.55
N ASN A 192 -0.82 -2.97 -14.22
CA ASN A 192 -0.74 -4.40 -14.39
C ASN A 192 -1.36 -4.87 -15.72
N ALA A 193 -0.91 -4.30 -16.84
CA ALA A 193 -1.30 -4.77 -18.17
C ALA A 193 -0.90 -6.24 -18.39
N VAL A 194 0.24 -6.65 -17.86
CA VAL A 194 0.73 -8.03 -17.92
C VAL A 194 -0.21 -8.98 -17.16
N GLY A 195 -0.65 -8.62 -15.96
CA GLY A 195 -1.61 -9.41 -15.18
C GLY A 195 -2.95 -9.57 -15.89
N VAL A 196 -3.47 -8.51 -16.51
CA VAL A 196 -4.70 -8.55 -17.32
C VAL A 196 -4.54 -9.46 -18.53
N ALA A 197 -3.41 -9.37 -19.25
CA ALA A 197 -3.12 -10.22 -20.39
C ALA A 197 -3.02 -11.71 -20.02
N LEU A 198 -2.37 -12.03 -18.91
CA LEU A 198 -2.25 -13.40 -18.39
C LEU A 198 -3.60 -13.97 -17.97
N LEU A 199 -4.46 -13.16 -17.32
CA LEU A 199 -5.83 -13.56 -16.99
C LEU A 199 -6.66 -13.85 -18.23
N GLY A 200 -6.55 -12.99 -19.26
CA GLY A 200 -7.20 -13.20 -20.57
C GLY A 200 -6.73 -14.48 -21.23
N ALA A 201 -5.43 -14.76 -21.24
CA ALA A 201 -4.85 -15.99 -21.78
C ALA A 201 -5.33 -17.23 -20.99
N GLY A 202 -5.38 -17.17 -19.67
CA GLY A 202 -5.86 -18.26 -18.82
C GLY A 202 -7.36 -18.56 -19.03
N ALA A 203 -8.19 -17.53 -19.17
CA ALA A 203 -9.61 -17.68 -19.49
C ALA A 203 -9.81 -18.29 -20.86
N TYR A 204 -9.09 -17.80 -21.89
CA TYR A 204 -9.12 -18.34 -23.23
C TYR A 204 -8.73 -19.83 -23.28
N GLN A 205 -7.66 -20.23 -22.58
CA GLN A 205 -7.24 -21.63 -22.50
C GLN A 205 -8.27 -22.51 -21.79
N ALA A 206 -8.93 -21.99 -20.75
CA ALA A 206 -9.96 -22.74 -20.03
C ALA A 206 -11.21 -23.01 -20.89
N GLU A 207 -11.62 -22.03 -21.73
CA GLU A 207 -12.75 -22.19 -22.67
C GLU A 207 -12.44 -23.11 -23.86
N HIS A 208 -11.15 -23.25 -24.21
CA HIS A 208 -10.74 -24.01 -25.41
C HIS A 208 -10.08 -25.37 -25.10
N ARG A 209 -9.93 -25.73 -23.81
CA ARG A 209 -9.38 -27.05 -23.41
C ARG A 209 -10.21 -28.28 -23.81
N GLY A 210 -11.31 -28.12 -24.48
CA GLY A 210 -12.16 -29.21 -24.97
C GLY A 210 -12.34 -29.26 -26.49
N LYS A 211 -11.56 -28.47 -27.25
CA LYS A 211 -11.76 -28.35 -28.72
C LYS A 211 -10.54 -28.68 -29.57
N ILE A 212 -9.54 -29.41 -29.03
CA ILE A 212 -8.43 -29.99 -29.77
C ILE A 212 -8.42 -31.50 -29.50
#